data_887209f8adba111be0485e6126ee1b2d
#
_entry.id   887209f8adba111be0485e6126ee1b2d
#
_cell.length_a   1.000
_cell.length_b   1.000
_cell.length_c   1.000
_cell.angle_alpha   90.00
_cell.angle_beta   90.00
_cell.angle_gamma   90.00
#
_symmetry.space_group_name_H-M   'P 1'
#
loop_
_entity.id
_entity.type
_entity.pdbx_description
1 polymer ?
#
loop_
_entity_poly.entity_id
_entity_poly.type
_entity_poly.pdbx_seq_one_letter_code
_entity_poly.pdbx_strand_id
1 'polypeptide(L)'
;MSSIRIRPMKEEDLETVAELAMLANPFAEKESYKRHILNELKQNPELSIVAVNENDEVIGYAQAEAHGKMAVLEDIAVSRKWQGKGIGKMLLKKEVETLKQREVKIIVAEVHYKCANAIPFYYKFGFRISGFEQDHFGIGHDAIILKLQL
;
A
#
# COMPACT_ATOMS: atom_id res chain seq x y z
N MET A 1 11.28 -13.26 -19.20
CA MET A 1 11.37 -12.27 -18.12
C MET A 1 10.26 -11.26 -18.24
N SER A 2 9.58 -11.03 -17.17
CA SER A 2 8.51 -10.04 -17.15
C SER A 2 9.12 -8.63 -17.04
N SER A 3 8.61 -7.72 -17.88
CA SER A 3 9.03 -6.32 -17.87
C SER A 3 8.09 -5.53 -16.96
N ILE A 4 8.22 -5.74 -15.66
CA ILE A 4 7.43 -5.00 -14.68
C ILE A 4 8.13 -3.67 -14.41
N ARG A 5 7.39 -2.57 -14.48
CA ARG A 5 7.90 -1.23 -14.17
C ARG A 5 7.07 -0.61 -13.06
N ILE A 6 7.73 0.17 -12.22
CA ILE A 6 7.08 1.03 -11.25
C ILE A 6 7.06 2.44 -11.84
N ARG A 7 5.90 3.08 -11.84
CA ARG A 7 5.79 4.48 -12.28
C ARG A 7 4.84 5.27 -11.36
N PRO A 8 4.87 6.60 -11.43
CA PRO A 8 3.89 7.39 -10.68
C PRO A 8 2.46 7.06 -11.11
N MET A 9 1.57 7.08 -10.13
CA MET A 9 0.13 6.92 -10.38
C MET A 9 -0.42 8.17 -11.09
N LYS A 10 -1.38 7.96 -11.98
CA LYS A 10 -2.08 9.05 -12.68
C LYS A 10 -3.57 8.96 -12.36
N GLU A 11 -4.29 10.06 -12.54
CA GLU A 11 -5.74 10.05 -12.31
C GLU A 11 -6.47 9.01 -13.17
N GLU A 12 -6.01 8.80 -14.40
CA GLU A 12 -6.57 7.79 -15.31
C GLU A 12 -6.39 6.35 -14.80
N ASP A 13 -5.52 6.12 -13.82
CA ASP A 13 -5.34 4.81 -13.20
C ASP A 13 -6.37 4.53 -12.10
N LEU A 14 -7.10 5.54 -11.65
CA LEU A 14 -7.92 5.45 -10.42
C LEU A 14 -8.95 4.33 -10.44
N GLU A 15 -9.61 4.10 -11.57
CA GLU A 15 -10.63 3.05 -11.63
C GLU A 15 -10.01 1.66 -11.40
N THR A 16 -8.90 1.38 -12.08
CA THR A 16 -8.20 0.11 -11.92
C THR A 16 -7.60 -0.02 -10.54
N VAL A 17 -7.00 1.07 -10.01
CA VAL A 17 -6.43 1.09 -8.67
C VAL A 17 -7.52 0.83 -7.61
N ALA A 18 -8.70 1.44 -7.77
CA ALA A 18 -9.80 1.22 -6.84
C ALA A 18 -10.28 -0.24 -6.85
N GLU A 19 -10.30 -0.86 -8.02
CA GLU A 19 -10.63 -2.29 -8.12
C GLU A 19 -9.59 -3.15 -7.39
N LEU A 20 -8.31 -2.84 -7.55
CA LEU A 20 -7.24 -3.53 -6.83
C LEU A 20 -7.36 -3.32 -5.32
N ALA A 21 -7.72 -2.09 -4.90
CA ALA A 21 -7.89 -1.75 -3.49
C ALA A 21 -8.96 -2.63 -2.82
N MET A 22 -10.01 -2.99 -3.55
CA MET A 22 -11.07 -3.84 -2.99
C MET A 22 -10.58 -5.27 -2.71
N LEU A 23 -9.54 -5.73 -3.39
CA LEU A 23 -8.94 -7.02 -3.07
C LEU A 23 -8.23 -7.01 -1.72
N ALA A 24 -7.58 -5.89 -1.41
CA ALA A 24 -6.86 -5.73 -0.13
C ALA A 24 -7.78 -5.26 0.99
N ASN A 25 -8.88 -4.58 0.67
CA ASN A 25 -9.77 -3.95 1.63
C ASN A 25 -11.23 -4.31 1.32
N PRO A 26 -11.61 -5.59 1.46
CA PRO A 26 -12.96 -6.04 1.07
C PRO A 26 -14.08 -5.44 1.93
N PHE A 27 -13.72 -4.76 3.02
CA PHE A 27 -14.68 -4.12 3.93
C PHE A 27 -14.92 -2.65 3.61
N ALA A 28 -14.19 -2.10 2.62
CA ALA A 28 -14.32 -0.71 2.22
C ALA A 28 -15.37 -0.56 1.12
N GLU A 29 -15.96 0.63 1.01
CA GLU A 29 -16.89 0.97 -0.05
C GLU A 29 -16.07 1.59 -1.20
N LYS A 30 -16.22 1.06 -2.42
CA LYS A 30 -15.35 1.36 -3.55
C LYS A 30 -15.27 2.85 -3.89
N GLU A 31 -16.41 3.53 -3.97
CA GLU A 31 -16.42 4.94 -4.37
C GLU A 31 -15.78 5.85 -3.31
N SER A 32 -16.02 5.56 -2.03
CA SER A 32 -15.37 6.28 -0.94
C SER A 32 -13.87 6.05 -0.96
N TYR A 33 -13.46 4.81 -1.18
CA TYR A 33 -12.05 4.47 -1.21
C TYR A 33 -11.35 5.10 -2.40
N LYS A 34 -12.02 5.15 -3.55
CA LYS A 34 -11.51 5.80 -4.76
C LYS A 34 -11.25 7.29 -4.51
N ARG A 35 -12.16 7.97 -3.79
CA ARG A 35 -11.95 9.38 -3.39
C ARG A 35 -10.75 9.51 -2.46
N HIS A 36 -10.58 8.57 -1.54
CA HIS A 36 -9.42 8.55 -0.64
C HIS A 36 -8.12 8.41 -1.44
N ILE A 37 -8.08 7.47 -2.39
CA ILE A 37 -6.91 7.27 -3.24
C ILE A 37 -6.58 8.54 -4.03
N LEU A 38 -7.60 9.22 -4.57
CA LEU A 38 -7.40 10.47 -5.31
C LEU A 38 -6.82 11.56 -4.41
N ASN A 39 -7.36 11.69 -3.20
CA ASN A 39 -6.87 12.69 -2.25
C ASN A 39 -5.40 12.42 -1.89
N GLU A 40 -5.04 11.17 -1.64
CA GLU A 40 -3.66 10.79 -1.38
C GLU A 40 -2.75 11.06 -2.57
N LEU A 41 -3.22 10.78 -3.78
CA LEU A 41 -2.48 11.07 -5.00
C LEU A 41 -2.16 12.57 -5.12
N LYS A 42 -3.11 13.43 -4.79
CA LYS A 42 -2.92 14.89 -4.85
C LYS A 42 -1.98 15.40 -3.76
N GLN A 43 -2.06 14.83 -2.57
CA GLN A 43 -1.25 15.26 -1.42
C GLN A 43 0.15 14.65 -1.43
N ASN A 44 0.26 13.41 -1.87
CA ASN A 44 1.51 12.64 -1.84
C ASN A 44 1.80 12.00 -3.20
N PRO A 45 2.01 12.82 -4.25
CA PRO A 45 2.19 12.27 -5.61
C PRO A 45 3.41 11.37 -5.75
N GLU A 46 4.50 11.66 -5.04
CA GLU A 46 5.71 10.83 -5.10
C GLU A 46 5.56 9.49 -4.39
N LEU A 47 4.58 9.39 -3.47
CA LEU A 47 4.31 8.19 -2.69
C LEU A 47 3.07 7.45 -3.19
N SER A 48 2.54 7.84 -4.35
CA SER A 48 1.42 7.18 -5.02
C SER A 48 1.98 6.56 -6.30
N ILE A 49 2.16 5.25 -6.29
CA ILE A 49 2.86 4.53 -7.36
C ILE A 49 2.06 3.33 -7.84
N VAL A 50 2.29 2.93 -9.08
CA VAL A 50 1.70 1.74 -9.68
C VAL A 50 2.78 0.86 -10.28
N ALA A 51 2.50 -0.44 -10.31
CA ALA A 51 3.28 -1.40 -11.06
C ALA A 51 2.51 -1.72 -12.35
N VAL A 52 3.20 -1.69 -13.46
CA VAL A 52 2.61 -1.98 -14.77
C VAL A 52 3.38 -3.09 -15.46
N ASN A 53 2.67 -3.87 -16.28
CA ASN A 53 3.28 -4.91 -17.08
C ASN A 53 3.80 -4.33 -18.41
N GLU A 54 4.30 -5.18 -19.29
CA GLU A 54 4.85 -4.76 -20.58
C GLU A 54 3.82 -4.12 -21.52
N ASN A 55 2.53 -4.36 -21.29
CA ASN A 55 1.43 -3.74 -22.03
C ASN A 55 0.92 -2.46 -21.38
N ASP A 56 1.66 -1.93 -20.41
CA ASP A 56 1.30 -0.74 -19.61
C ASP A 56 -0.04 -0.90 -18.84
N GLU A 57 -0.42 -2.13 -18.54
CA GLU A 57 -1.58 -2.40 -17.69
C GLU A 57 -1.19 -2.30 -16.22
N VAL A 58 -2.00 -1.62 -15.42
CA VAL A 58 -1.78 -1.51 -13.97
C VAL A 58 -2.11 -2.85 -13.32
N ILE A 59 -1.13 -3.45 -12.68
CA ILE A 59 -1.24 -4.76 -12.03
C ILE A 59 -1.03 -4.71 -10.52
N GLY A 60 -0.65 -3.55 -10.00
CA GLY A 60 -0.48 -3.33 -8.57
C GLY A 60 -0.31 -1.86 -8.26
N TYR A 61 -0.45 -1.50 -6.98
CA TYR A 61 -0.22 -0.13 -6.55
C TYR A 61 0.18 -0.08 -5.09
N ALA A 62 0.73 1.06 -4.70
CA ALA A 62 0.99 1.38 -3.30
C ALA A 62 0.82 2.87 -3.08
N GLN A 63 0.39 3.23 -1.88
CA GLN A 63 0.36 4.61 -1.41
C GLN A 63 0.88 4.70 0.01
N ALA A 64 1.62 5.75 0.30
CA ALA A 64 2.12 6.05 1.63
C ALA A 64 1.97 7.54 1.90
N GLU A 65 1.93 7.91 3.17
CA GLU A 65 1.81 9.29 3.62
C GLU A 65 2.91 9.57 4.64
N ALA A 66 3.68 10.63 4.42
CA ALA A 66 4.78 11.00 5.30
C ALA A 66 4.37 12.11 6.26
N HIS A 67 4.71 11.96 7.53
CA HIS A 67 4.46 12.93 8.59
C HIS A 67 5.76 13.14 9.36
N GLY A 68 6.62 14.03 8.86
CA GLY A 68 7.93 14.26 9.48
C GLY A 68 8.80 13.01 9.40
N LYS A 69 9.20 12.48 10.55
CA LYS A 69 10.06 11.31 10.63
C LYS A 69 9.32 9.97 10.60
N MET A 70 7.98 10.01 10.53
CA MET A 70 7.14 8.84 10.48
C MET A 70 6.34 8.85 9.17
N ALA A 71 6.06 7.66 8.65
CA ALA A 71 5.16 7.51 7.52
C ALA A 71 4.17 6.37 7.79
N VAL A 72 3.02 6.46 7.16
CA VAL A 72 2.02 5.39 7.17
C VAL A 72 1.95 4.81 5.77
N LEU A 73 2.07 3.50 5.67
CA LEU A 73 1.80 2.79 4.42
C LEU A 73 0.27 2.66 4.34
N GLU A 74 -0.33 3.48 3.49
CA GLU A 74 -1.78 3.55 3.38
C GLU A 74 -2.36 2.29 2.76
N ASP A 75 -1.73 1.80 1.70
CA ASP A 75 -2.20 0.60 1.02
C ASP A 75 -1.13 0.02 0.11
N ILE A 76 -1.27 -1.28 -0.15
CA ILE A 76 -0.50 -1.99 -1.17
C ILE A 76 -1.35 -3.17 -1.64
N ALA A 77 -1.52 -3.31 -2.95
CA ALA A 77 -2.30 -4.40 -3.52
C ALA A 77 -1.76 -4.82 -4.88
N VAL A 78 -1.89 -6.10 -5.19
CA VAL A 78 -1.44 -6.69 -6.47
C VAL A 78 -2.57 -7.52 -7.03
N SER A 79 -2.81 -7.40 -8.33
CA SER A 79 -3.79 -8.20 -9.06
C SER A 79 -3.59 -9.70 -8.78
N ARG A 80 -4.69 -10.45 -8.65
CA ARG A 80 -4.63 -11.86 -8.24
C ARG A 80 -3.71 -12.70 -9.10
N LYS A 81 -3.80 -12.57 -10.42
CA LYS A 81 -2.97 -13.38 -11.32
C LYS A 81 -1.50 -12.98 -11.34
N TRP A 82 -1.17 -11.84 -10.73
CA TRP A 82 0.20 -11.34 -10.63
C TRP A 82 0.80 -11.50 -9.23
N GLN A 83 0.04 -12.06 -8.30
CA GLN A 83 0.55 -12.33 -6.94
C GLN A 83 1.58 -13.45 -6.95
N GLY A 84 2.46 -13.43 -5.94
CA GLY A 84 3.52 -14.43 -5.81
C GLY A 84 4.70 -14.24 -6.75
N LYS A 85 4.79 -13.11 -7.44
CA LYS A 85 5.87 -12.79 -8.40
C LYS A 85 6.81 -11.67 -7.91
N GLY A 86 6.68 -11.27 -6.66
CA GLY A 86 7.56 -10.24 -6.08
C GLY A 86 7.14 -8.79 -6.37
N ILE A 87 5.97 -8.56 -6.96
CA ILE A 87 5.53 -7.22 -7.32
C ILE A 87 5.23 -6.37 -6.07
N GLY A 88 4.56 -6.96 -5.07
CA GLY A 88 4.33 -6.27 -3.80
C GLY A 88 5.62 -5.83 -3.15
N LYS A 89 6.64 -6.69 -3.18
CA LYS A 89 7.96 -6.35 -2.66
C LYS A 89 8.62 -5.22 -3.45
N MET A 90 8.47 -5.20 -4.77
CA MET A 90 9.00 -4.11 -5.61
C MET A 90 8.35 -2.78 -5.24
N LEU A 91 7.02 -2.78 -5.07
CA LEU A 91 6.26 -1.58 -4.70
C LEU A 91 6.70 -1.07 -3.32
N LEU A 92 6.76 -1.95 -2.34
CA LEU A 92 7.15 -1.57 -0.98
C LEU A 92 8.59 -1.06 -0.94
N LYS A 93 9.48 -1.70 -1.68
CA LYS A 93 10.88 -1.28 -1.76
C LYS A 93 11.01 0.14 -2.33
N LYS A 94 10.19 0.47 -3.35
CA LYS A 94 10.19 1.82 -3.92
C LYS A 94 9.66 2.86 -2.92
N GLU A 95 8.60 2.55 -2.18
CA GLU A 95 8.11 3.43 -1.13
C GLU A 95 9.19 3.68 -0.07
N VAL A 96 9.86 2.63 0.36
CA VAL A 96 10.94 2.73 1.35
C VAL A 96 12.07 3.62 0.85
N GLU A 97 12.48 3.46 -0.41
CA GLU A 97 13.54 4.29 -1.00
C GLU A 97 13.16 5.77 -0.96
N THR A 98 11.93 6.11 -1.37
CA THR A 98 11.45 7.49 -1.39
C THR A 98 11.39 8.06 0.03
N LEU A 99 10.90 7.26 0.97
CA LEU A 99 10.77 7.70 2.37
C LEU A 99 12.13 7.89 3.03
N LYS A 100 13.10 7.04 2.72
CA LYS A 100 14.48 7.24 3.22
C LYS A 100 15.08 8.56 2.72
N GLN A 101 14.83 8.91 1.46
CA GLN A 101 15.29 10.19 0.91
C GLN A 101 14.67 11.38 1.62
N ARG A 102 13.51 11.21 2.21
CA ARG A 102 12.82 12.23 3.01
C ARG A 102 13.20 12.17 4.49
N GLU A 103 14.19 11.34 4.85
CA GLU A 103 14.67 11.18 6.22
C GLU A 103 13.61 10.62 7.18
N VAL A 104 12.65 9.88 6.65
CA VAL A 104 11.68 9.13 7.47
C VAL A 104 12.42 8.01 8.20
N LYS A 105 12.10 7.81 9.48
CA LYS A 105 12.77 6.82 10.34
C LYS A 105 11.92 5.61 10.63
N ILE A 106 10.60 5.74 10.60
CA ILE A 106 9.67 4.65 10.91
C ILE A 106 8.53 4.64 9.90
N ILE A 107 8.20 3.46 9.38
CA ILE A 107 7.00 3.25 8.58
C ILE A 107 6.04 2.39 9.39
N VAL A 108 4.79 2.83 9.48
CA VAL A 108 3.70 2.11 10.14
C VAL A 108 2.80 1.50 9.08
N ALA A 109 2.47 0.23 9.23
CA ALA A 109 1.45 -0.44 8.44
C ALA A 109 0.30 -0.86 9.36
N GLU A 110 -0.92 -0.62 8.92
CA GLU A 110 -2.14 -0.90 9.68
C GLU A 110 -2.96 -1.92 8.91
N VAL A 111 -3.06 -3.14 9.45
CA VAL A 111 -3.69 -4.26 8.76
C VAL A 111 -5.01 -4.60 9.46
N HIS A 112 -6.11 -4.62 8.71
CA HIS A 112 -7.40 -5.05 9.25
C HIS A 112 -7.24 -6.49 9.78
N TYR A 113 -7.79 -6.76 10.96
CA TYR A 113 -7.57 -8.05 11.62
C TYR A 113 -8.02 -9.26 10.79
N LYS A 114 -9.03 -9.08 9.93
CA LYS A 114 -9.49 -10.14 9.02
C LYS A 114 -8.58 -10.33 7.80
N CYS A 115 -7.64 -9.40 7.60
CA CYS A 115 -6.63 -9.49 6.54
C CYS A 115 -5.28 -9.92 7.09
N ALA A 116 -5.27 -10.64 8.19
CA ALA A 116 -4.04 -11.07 8.87
C ALA A 116 -3.14 -11.93 7.98
N ASN A 117 -3.65 -12.51 6.91
CA ASN A 117 -2.86 -13.24 5.92
C ASN A 117 -1.83 -12.35 5.20
N ALA A 118 -1.95 -11.03 5.30
CA ALA A 118 -0.95 -10.10 4.76
C ALA A 118 0.28 -9.97 5.66
N ILE A 119 0.18 -10.35 6.93
CA ILE A 119 1.27 -10.17 7.91
C ILE A 119 2.57 -10.87 7.50
N PRO A 120 2.58 -12.11 6.98
CA PRO A 120 3.82 -12.75 6.54
C PRO A 120 4.59 -11.94 5.50
N PHE A 121 3.89 -11.25 4.61
CA PHE A 121 4.51 -10.38 3.61
C PHE A 121 5.28 -9.24 4.29
N TYR A 122 4.63 -8.55 5.22
CA TYR A 122 5.26 -7.45 5.95
C TYR A 122 6.40 -7.95 6.82
N TYR A 123 6.20 -9.08 7.51
CA TYR A 123 7.21 -9.65 8.39
C TYR A 123 8.48 -10.02 7.61
N LYS A 124 8.32 -10.64 6.43
CA LYS A 124 9.46 -11.01 5.59
C LYS A 124 10.22 -9.79 5.08
N PHE A 125 9.54 -8.68 4.87
CA PHE A 125 10.17 -7.43 4.44
C PHE A 125 11.00 -6.79 5.58
N GLY A 126 10.66 -7.10 6.82
CA GLY A 126 11.36 -6.58 7.99
C GLY A 126 10.48 -5.87 9.01
N PHE A 127 9.18 -5.77 8.75
CA PHE A 127 8.24 -5.18 9.71
C PHE A 127 8.10 -6.09 10.93
N ARG A 128 7.81 -5.49 12.07
CA ARG A 128 7.50 -6.20 13.31
C ARG A 128 6.13 -5.78 13.81
N ILE A 129 5.40 -6.74 14.38
CA ILE A 129 4.11 -6.44 15.01
C ILE A 129 4.42 -5.59 16.26
N SER A 130 3.80 -4.41 16.34
CA SER A 130 4.04 -3.48 17.45
C SER A 130 2.79 -3.26 18.30
N GLY A 131 1.61 -3.64 17.83
CA GLY A 131 0.42 -3.40 18.61
C GLY A 131 -0.86 -3.79 17.90
N PHE A 132 -1.93 -3.37 18.54
CA PHE A 132 -3.31 -3.65 18.16
C PHE A 132 -4.12 -2.41 18.50
N GLU A 133 -5.04 -2.04 17.60
CA GLU A 133 -5.91 -0.89 17.79
C GLU A 133 -7.35 -1.32 17.59
N GLN A 134 -8.13 -1.30 18.66
CA GLN A 134 -9.55 -1.64 18.59
C GLN A 134 -10.31 -0.58 17.79
N ASP A 135 -11.21 -1.04 16.93
CA ASP A 135 -12.10 -0.17 16.14
C ASP A 135 -11.38 0.89 15.29
N HIS A 136 -10.12 0.61 14.91
CA HIS A 136 -9.30 1.56 14.13
C HIS A 136 -9.96 1.96 12.81
N PHE A 137 -10.59 1.00 12.11
CA PHE A 137 -11.28 1.23 10.83
C PHE A 137 -12.80 1.36 11.00
N GLY A 138 -13.27 1.55 12.24
CA GLY A 138 -14.69 1.62 12.58
C GLY A 138 -15.08 0.53 13.58
N ILE A 139 -16.27 0.60 14.14
CA ILE A 139 -16.74 -0.34 15.17
C ILE A 139 -16.64 -1.78 14.65
N GLY A 140 -15.92 -2.63 15.38
CA GLY A 140 -15.71 -4.03 15.03
C GLY A 140 -14.61 -4.25 14.00
N HIS A 141 -13.92 -3.19 13.55
CA HIS A 141 -12.88 -3.26 12.52
C HIS A 141 -11.51 -2.91 13.11
N ASP A 142 -10.96 -3.85 13.85
CA ASP A 142 -9.69 -3.68 14.56
C ASP A 142 -8.50 -3.75 13.60
N ALA A 143 -7.39 -3.13 14.00
CA ALA A 143 -6.15 -3.16 13.23
C ALA A 143 -5.02 -3.84 14.00
N ILE A 144 -4.19 -4.57 13.26
CA ILE A 144 -2.89 -5.03 13.73
C ILE A 144 -1.88 -4.02 13.23
N ILE A 145 -1.05 -3.50 14.12
CA ILE A 145 -0.09 -2.44 13.80
C ILE A 145 1.30 -3.06 13.66
N LEU A 146 1.95 -2.77 12.55
CA LEU A 146 3.32 -3.21 12.29
C LEU A 146 4.19 -1.99 12.03
N LYS A 147 5.47 -2.11 12.36
CA LYS A 147 6.44 -1.02 12.17
C LYS A 147 7.70 -1.53 11.52
N LEU A 148 8.27 -0.69 10.65
CA LEU A 148 9.57 -0.91 10.04
C LEU A 148 10.47 0.27 10.40
N GLN A 149 11.61 -0.01 11.01
CA GLN A 149 12.63 1.02 11.24
C GLN A 149 13.54 1.12 10.02
N LEU A 150 13.76 2.34 9.56
CA LEU A 150 14.62 2.62 8.41
C LEU A 150 16.04 2.99 8.81
#